data_33fbfdf373b78516cc6fffc3d3b046c5
#
_entry.id   33fbfdf373b78516cc6fffc3d3b046c5
#
_cell.length_a   1.000
_cell.length_b   1.000
_cell.length_c   1.000
_cell.angle_alpha   90.00
_cell.angle_beta   90.00
_cell.angle_gamma   90.00
#
_symmetry.space_group_name_H-M   'P 1'
#
loop_
_entity.id
_entity.type
_entity.pdbx_description
1 polymer ?
#
loop_
_entity_poly.entity_id
_entity_poly.type
_entity_poly.pdbx_seq_one_letter_code
_entity_poly.pdbx_strand_id
1 'polypeptide(L)'
;MLKTPLKTLLDALTHHFTKERLVTLILTADEKLLIFMLEHENANDYKNAFFKMIANTLVFNQEALLECLEIKELEKSFTRFKNKIGLFSQGGFIKSSELVVLNFPFKDNVLLGNAKDNNTKSKELFYHEILHKKEIDTFLNKKALCHFEMHGEGDLENALKDKNTNYLIKGNNLIALHSLKKKFAKQVKCIYIDPPYNTGNDSFNYNDNFNHSSWLVFMKNRLEAAREFLSDDGVIFVQCDDNEQAYLKVLMDEIFLRENFVASIIWANKEGGGKSDSKHFRQKHEYIHCFAKNKEQTIIYGQAVEDIDRYKCSDKHENTRGKYQLVKLDSGSLGWIKSLDYPIELEGKTFYAGGDYDQWLDRQNGKARIKDWGWRWRWSKEKLEWGLKNDFIEIKENSNGEWNIYTKQYLNCDSDGNIKPRTLQPMALIEKHSNTQSNRHIKEMQLNFTYSKPEALIMDILNFSTNENDLVLDFFAGSGTTCAVAHKMKRRYIGIEQMDYIETITKERLKKVIEGEQGGISKKYGFKGGGIFVYAELKEVNLEIKRQITNANSASECLKIFKTLNERFLKRADCKIDEIDSEEFQNLDLNEQKRICCTSLDSNEDYLNLGDIDEDAWEIDEITKKYNEIFYS
;
A
#
# COMPACT_ATOMS: atom_id res chain seq x y z
N MET A 1 7.35 43.03 19.44
CA MET A 1 7.00 43.51 18.07
C MET A 1 6.10 42.45 17.46
N LEU A 2 4.87 42.80 17.11
CA LEU A 2 3.97 41.94 16.37
C LEU A 2 4.57 41.75 14.97
N LYS A 3 4.83 40.50 14.55
CA LYS A 3 5.33 40.20 13.20
C LYS A 3 4.24 40.59 12.20
N THR A 4 4.63 41.28 11.12
CA THR A 4 3.74 41.62 10.02
C THR A 4 3.15 40.35 9.43
N PRO A 5 1.83 40.24 9.27
CA PRO A 5 1.24 39.05 8.64
C PRO A 5 1.82 38.81 7.26
N LEU A 6 2.12 37.56 6.95
CA LEU A 6 2.70 37.16 5.67
C LEU A 6 1.89 37.67 4.46
N LYS A 7 0.56 37.71 4.60
CA LYS A 7 -0.36 38.26 3.60
C LYS A 7 -0.06 39.71 3.28
N THR A 8 0.17 40.56 4.28
CA THR A 8 0.50 41.99 4.08
C THR A 8 1.79 42.15 3.28
N LEU A 9 2.81 41.30 3.56
CA LEU A 9 4.06 41.30 2.80
C LEU A 9 3.86 40.90 1.34
N LEU A 10 3.03 39.89 1.08
CA LEU A 10 2.71 39.42 -0.29
C LEU A 10 1.83 40.41 -1.05
N ASP A 11 0.87 41.05 -0.38
CA ASP A 11 0.02 42.07 -0.97
C ASP A 11 0.85 43.30 -1.42
N ALA A 12 1.83 43.73 -0.60
CA ALA A 12 2.76 44.80 -0.95
C ALA A 12 3.59 44.47 -2.21
N LEU A 13 4.14 43.23 -2.26
CA LEU A 13 4.87 42.76 -3.45
C LEU A 13 3.98 42.67 -4.69
N THR A 14 2.78 42.12 -4.55
CA THR A 14 1.84 41.94 -5.66
C THR A 14 1.32 43.28 -6.19
N HIS A 15 1.10 44.24 -5.29
CA HIS A 15 0.69 45.59 -5.67
C HIS A 15 1.80 46.34 -6.43
N HIS A 16 3.06 46.17 -6.02
CA HIS A 16 4.19 46.86 -6.62
C HIS A 16 4.61 46.27 -7.97
N PHE A 17 4.66 44.93 -8.08
CA PHE A 17 5.23 44.24 -9.26
C PHE A 17 4.20 43.62 -10.21
N THR A 18 2.93 43.50 -9.85
CA THR A 18 1.90 42.59 -10.40
C THR A 18 2.25 41.11 -10.25
N LYS A 19 1.23 40.25 -10.20
CA LYS A 19 1.45 38.84 -9.87
C LYS A 19 2.27 38.09 -10.94
N GLU A 20 1.97 38.33 -12.21
CA GLU A 20 2.65 37.66 -13.34
C GLU A 20 4.13 38.06 -13.43
N ARG A 21 4.41 39.35 -13.26
CA ARG A 21 5.78 39.87 -13.29
C ARG A 21 6.57 39.44 -12.08
N LEU A 22 5.94 39.40 -10.90
CA LEU A 22 6.56 38.99 -9.66
C LEU A 22 7.11 37.56 -9.74
N VAL A 23 6.38 36.60 -10.32
CA VAL A 23 6.85 35.23 -10.53
C VAL A 23 8.15 35.20 -11.34
N THR A 24 8.22 36.00 -12.41
CA THR A 24 9.44 36.08 -13.23
C THR A 24 10.61 36.67 -12.47
N LEU A 25 10.39 37.76 -11.70
CA LEU A 25 11.41 38.40 -10.89
C LEU A 25 11.96 37.48 -9.78
N ILE A 26 11.11 36.66 -9.20
CA ILE A 26 11.53 35.65 -8.19
C ILE A 26 12.38 34.56 -8.85
N LEU A 27 11.95 34.02 -10.01
CA LEU A 27 12.67 32.95 -10.69
C LEU A 27 14.06 33.40 -11.19
N THR A 28 14.23 34.68 -11.50
CA THR A 28 15.51 35.25 -11.92
C THR A 28 16.33 35.83 -10.77
N ALA A 29 15.82 35.84 -9.55
CA ALA A 29 16.38 36.55 -8.39
C ALA A 29 16.73 38.02 -8.76
N ASP A 30 15.79 38.70 -9.42
CA ASP A 30 15.99 40.03 -9.96
C ASP A 30 16.36 41.06 -8.86
N GLU A 31 17.35 41.88 -9.15
CA GLU A 31 17.90 42.86 -8.20
C GLU A 31 16.82 43.82 -7.68
N LYS A 32 15.88 44.25 -8.53
CA LYS A 32 14.79 45.16 -8.14
C LYS A 32 13.86 44.55 -7.09
N LEU A 33 13.58 43.24 -7.19
CA LEU A 33 12.80 42.55 -6.20
C LEU A 33 13.55 42.46 -4.86
N LEU A 34 14.83 42.13 -4.92
CA LEU A 34 15.65 42.01 -3.73
C LEU A 34 15.81 43.35 -3.01
N ILE A 35 16.09 44.42 -3.75
CA ILE A 35 16.19 45.79 -3.20
C ILE A 35 14.86 46.18 -2.56
N PHE A 36 13.73 45.97 -3.25
CA PHE A 36 12.42 46.29 -2.69
C PHE A 36 12.20 45.61 -1.32
N MET A 37 12.46 44.30 -1.22
CA MET A 37 12.28 43.56 0.04
C MET A 37 13.24 44.00 1.15
N LEU A 38 14.46 44.40 0.79
CA LEU A 38 15.50 44.76 1.77
C LEU A 38 15.41 46.23 2.21
N GLU A 39 14.77 47.12 1.46
CA GLU A 39 14.61 48.54 1.76
C GLU A 39 13.18 48.91 2.18
N HIS A 40 12.21 47.99 2.09
CA HIS A 40 10.82 48.22 2.50
C HIS A 40 10.72 48.48 4.04
N GLU A 41 9.71 49.19 4.47
CA GLU A 41 9.43 49.44 5.89
C GLU A 41 9.38 48.15 6.75
N ASN A 42 8.94 47.03 6.12
CA ASN A 42 8.91 45.70 6.72
C ASN A 42 10.13 44.83 6.34
N ALA A 43 11.28 45.42 6.04
CA ALA A 43 12.48 44.72 5.60
C ALA A 43 12.90 43.56 6.50
N ASN A 44 12.75 43.72 7.83
CA ASN A 44 13.08 42.66 8.79
C ASN A 44 12.15 41.44 8.67
N ASP A 45 10.87 41.66 8.38
CA ASP A 45 9.90 40.58 8.18
C ASP A 45 10.15 39.86 6.87
N TYR A 46 10.50 40.57 5.79
CA TYR A 46 10.94 39.99 4.52
C TYR A 46 12.21 39.15 4.68
N LYS A 47 13.21 39.65 5.44
CA LYS A 47 14.44 38.89 5.75
C LYS A 47 14.13 37.60 6.50
N ASN A 48 13.27 37.68 7.51
CA ASN A 48 12.89 36.52 8.31
C ASN A 48 12.06 35.50 7.52
N ALA A 49 11.22 35.94 6.57
CA ALA A 49 10.33 35.07 5.80
C ALA A 49 11.01 34.44 4.57
N PHE A 50 11.84 35.22 3.86
CA PHE A 50 12.31 34.85 2.53
C PHE A 50 13.83 34.83 2.35
N PHE A 51 14.60 34.97 3.42
CA PHE A 51 16.06 34.88 3.38
C PHE A 51 16.58 33.94 4.45
N LYS A 52 17.72 33.32 4.17
CA LYS A 52 18.46 32.46 5.12
C LYS A 52 19.86 33.03 5.32
N MET A 53 20.35 32.99 6.56
CA MET A 53 21.76 33.29 6.86
C MET A 53 22.60 32.04 6.63
N ILE A 54 23.56 32.13 5.71
CA ILE A 54 24.52 31.06 5.42
C ILE A 54 25.93 31.66 5.54
N ALA A 55 26.72 31.21 6.50
CA ALA A 55 28.09 31.69 6.73
C ALA A 55 28.20 33.23 6.74
N ASN A 56 27.35 33.91 7.53
CA ASN A 56 27.24 35.37 7.63
C ASN A 56 26.78 36.13 6.37
N THR A 57 26.31 35.41 5.36
CA THR A 57 25.74 36.00 4.14
C THR A 57 24.24 35.79 4.08
N LEU A 58 23.50 36.82 3.73
CA LEU A 58 22.05 36.76 3.56
C LEU A 58 21.73 36.19 2.17
N VAL A 59 21.16 35.01 2.09
CA VAL A 59 20.83 34.30 0.87
C VAL A 59 19.33 34.31 0.65
N PHE A 60 18.88 34.73 -0.53
CA PHE A 60 17.47 34.75 -0.89
C PHE A 60 16.92 33.34 -1.09
N ASN A 61 15.80 33.04 -0.41
CA ASN A 61 15.08 31.78 -0.53
C ASN A 61 13.93 31.93 -1.54
N GLN A 62 14.25 31.76 -2.83
CA GLN A 62 13.28 31.85 -3.93
C GLN A 62 12.09 30.92 -3.75
N GLU A 63 12.34 29.69 -3.29
CA GLU A 63 11.31 28.67 -3.10
C GLU A 63 10.28 29.13 -2.06
N ALA A 64 10.72 29.68 -0.93
CA ALA A 64 9.81 30.16 0.10
C ALA A 64 8.86 31.25 -0.40
N LEU A 65 9.36 32.18 -1.21
CA LEU A 65 8.52 33.26 -1.75
C LEU A 65 7.59 32.75 -2.87
N LEU A 66 8.06 31.86 -3.75
CA LEU A 66 7.21 31.21 -4.76
C LEU A 66 6.10 30.38 -4.11
N GLU A 67 6.44 29.60 -3.08
CA GLU A 67 5.47 28.85 -2.32
C GLU A 67 4.37 29.74 -1.75
N CYS A 68 4.76 30.86 -1.16
CA CYS A 68 3.80 31.81 -0.61
C CYS A 68 2.89 32.45 -1.65
N LEU A 69 3.38 32.72 -2.87
CA LEU A 69 2.58 33.28 -3.96
C LEU A 69 1.62 32.27 -4.61
N GLU A 70 1.98 31.00 -4.59
CA GLU A 70 1.16 29.90 -5.14
C GLU A 70 0.10 29.39 -4.16
N ILE A 71 0.19 29.79 -2.89
CA ILE A 71 -0.77 29.40 -1.87
C ILE A 71 -2.07 30.19 -2.04
N LYS A 72 -3.19 29.50 -2.23
CA LYS A 72 -4.53 30.08 -2.13
C LYS A 72 -4.94 30.07 -0.65
N GLU A 73 -5.04 31.25 -0.06
CA GLU A 73 -5.67 31.42 1.24
C GLU A 73 -7.19 31.33 1.05
N LEU A 74 -7.85 30.36 1.69
CA LEU A 74 -9.31 30.34 1.75
C LEU A 74 -9.75 31.37 2.80
N GLU A 75 -10.68 32.27 2.43
CA GLU A 75 -11.06 33.44 3.24
C GLU A 75 -11.55 33.15 4.66
N LYS A 76 -11.85 31.88 4.99
CA LYS A 76 -12.36 31.46 6.31
C LYS A 76 -11.70 30.18 6.86
N SER A 77 -10.53 29.81 6.37
CA SER A 77 -9.83 28.61 6.84
C SER A 77 -8.33 28.89 6.91
N PHE A 78 -7.68 28.39 7.95
CA PHE A 78 -6.22 28.43 8.09
C PHE A 78 -5.48 27.48 7.14
N THR A 79 -6.19 26.85 6.21
CA THR A 79 -5.67 25.88 5.27
C THR A 79 -5.04 26.57 4.07
N ARG A 80 -3.77 26.30 3.83
CA ARG A 80 -3.04 26.75 2.66
C ARG A 80 -2.98 25.63 1.64
N PHE A 81 -3.54 25.83 0.43
CA PHE A 81 -3.45 24.86 -0.64
C PHE A 81 -2.42 25.28 -1.68
N LYS A 82 -1.57 24.37 -2.11
CA LYS A 82 -0.88 24.47 -3.38
C LYS A 82 -1.87 24.14 -4.50
N ASN A 83 -2.21 25.12 -5.31
CA ASN A 83 -3.21 24.96 -6.38
C ASN A 83 -2.72 24.16 -7.59
N LYS A 84 -1.46 23.74 -7.61
CA LYS A 84 -0.90 22.99 -8.72
C LYS A 84 -0.33 21.70 -8.22
N ILE A 85 -0.81 20.60 -8.79
CA ILE A 85 -0.08 19.35 -8.80
C ILE A 85 1.13 19.65 -9.69
N GLY A 86 2.27 19.87 -9.06
CA GLY A 86 3.54 20.08 -9.73
C GLY A 86 4.38 18.83 -9.66
N LEU A 87 5.23 18.63 -10.66
CA LEU A 87 6.24 17.60 -10.63
C LEU A 87 7.45 18.14 -9.87
N PHE A 88 7.72 17.61 -8.69
CA PHE A 88 8.83 18.00 -7.82
C PHE A 88 9.73 16.81 -7.49
N SER A 89 11.01 17.06 -7.32
CA SER A 89 11.92 16.16 -6.61
C SER A 89 12.16 16.67 -5.19
N GLN A 90 12.75 15.86 -4.32
CA GLN A 90 13.12 16.27 -2.95
C GLN A 90 14.04 17.52 -2.90
N GLY A 91 14.60 17.95 -4.02
CA GLY A 91 15.45 19.14 -4.17
C GLY A 91 14.82 20.30 -4.93
N GLY A 92 13.47 20.32 -5.15
CA GLY A 92 12.79 21.39 -5.87
C GLY A 92 12.27 21.00 -7.26
N PHE A 93 12.01 22.01 -8.12
CA PHE A 93 11.50 21.76 -9.47
C PHE A 93 12.40 20.81 -10.27
N ILE A 94 11.78 19.87 -11.00
CA ILE A 94 12.48 18.93 -11.86
C ILE A 94 13.18 19.67 -12.98
N LYS A 95 14.41 20.07 -12.75
CA LYS A 95 15.31 20.52 -13.83
C LYS A 95 16.31 19.45 -14.26
N SER A 96 16.51 18.42 -13.49
CA SER A 96 17.59 17.46 -13.72
C SER A 96 17.44 16.06 -13.13
N SER A 97 16.31 15.75 -12.44
CA SER A 97 16.08 14.39 -11.95
C SER A 97 15.05 13.68 -12.83
N GLU A 98 15.31 12.44 -13.18
CA GLU A 98 14.45 11.59 -14.00
C GLU A 98 13.16 11.14 -13.24
N LEU A 99 12.97 11.56 -11.99
CA LEU A 99 11.87 11.16 -11.13
C LEU A 99 10.71 12.14 -11.20
N VAL A 100 9.55 11.63 -11.54
CA VAL A 100 8.27 12.33 -11.44
C VAL A 100 7.73 12.16 -10.02
N VAL A 101 7.49 13.30 -9.34
CA VAL A 101 7.06 13.31 -7.93
C VAL A 101 5.77 14.11 -7.81
N LEU A 102 4.80 13.56 -7.11
CA LEU A 102 3.56 14.23 -6.75
C LEU A 102 3.73 14.86 -5.36
N ASN A 103 3.54 16.18 -5.26
CA ASN A 103 3.62 16.87 -3.97
C ASN A 103 2.23 17.35 -3.53
N PHE A 104 1.79 16.81 -2.39
CA PHE A 104 0.52 17.18 -1.76
C PHE A 104 0.77 17.76 -0.36
N PRO A 105 0.00 18.78 0.07
CA PRO A 105 -0.01 19.18 1.48
C PRO A 105 -0.58 18.04 2.33
N PHE A 106 -0.25 18.02 3.63
CA PHE A 106 -0.87 17.07 4.54
C PHE A 106 -2.37 17.36 4.65
N LYS A 107 -3.16 16.35 4.33
CA LYS A 107 -4.60 16.42 4.34
C LYS A 107 -5.11 14.97 4.26
N ASP A 108 -6.13 14.63 5.00
CA ASP A 108 -6.72 13.30 4.96
C ASP A 108 -8.18 13.35 4.57
N ASN A 109 -8.62 12.42 3.77
CA ASN A 109 -9.97 12.34 3.28
C ASN A 109 -10.82 11.43 4.18
N VAL A 110 -12.08 11.78 4.35
CA VAL A 110 -13.00 11.01 5.18
C VAL A 110 -13.69 9.95 4.32
N LEU A 111 -13.60 8.69 4.74
CA LEU A 111 -14.45 7.63 4.23
C LEU A 111 -15.82 7.76 4.91
N LEU A 112 -16.82 8.24 4.19
CA LEU A 112 -18.21 8.33 4.69
C LEU A 112 -18.93 7.00 4.43
N GLY A 113 -19.51 6.41 5.47
CA GLY A 113 -20.45 5.33 5.33
C GLY A 113 -21.83 5.85 4.83
N ASN A 114 -22.49 5.09 3.94
CA ASN A 114 -23.83 5.36 3.41
C ASN A 114 -23.99 6.60 2.50
N ALA A 115 -23.33 6.64 1.37
CA ALA A 115 -23.71 7.53 0.27
C ALA A 115 -24.92 6.96 -0.50
N LYS A 116 -26.13 6.93 0.13
CA LYS A 116 -27.37 6.52 -0.56
C LYS A 116 -28.05 7.63 -1.36
N ASP A 117 -27.56 8.86 -1.28
CA ASP A 117 -28.12 10.00 -2.01
C ASP A 117 -27.36 10.28 -3.30
N ASN A 118 -27.80 9.60 -4.37
CA ASN A 118 -27.26 9.71 -5.74
C ASN A 118 -27.47 11.07 -6.42
N ASN A 119 -27.97 12.11 -5.76
CA ASN A 119 -28.35 13.36 -6.42
C ASN A 119 -27.56 14.61 -6.03
N THR A 120 -26.62 14.53 -5.11
CA THR A 120 -25.71 15.64 -4.82
C THR A 120 -24.29 15.18 -5.09
N LYS A 121 -23.57 15.93 -5.94
CA LYS A 121 -22.10 15.83 -6.00
C LYS A 121 -21.59 15.97 -4.56
N SER A 122 -21.25 14.85 -3.92
CA SER A 122 -20.78 14.85 -2.54
C SER A 122 -19.53 15.72 -2.49
N LYS A 123 -19.60 16.85 -1.77
CA LYS A 123 -18.41 17.63 -1.49
C LYS A 123 -17.49 16.73 -0.67
N GLU A 124 -16.26 16.54 -1.13
CA GLU A 124 -15.26 15.79 -0.37
C GLU A 124 -15.09 16.40 1.02
N LEU A 125 -15.12 15.54 2.03
CA LEU A 125 -14.85 15.92 3.40
C LEU A 125 -13.42 15.49 3.76
N PHE A 126 -12.66 16.40 4.34
CA PHE A 126 -11.32 16.14 4.80
C PHE A 126 -11.32 15.96 6.31
N TYR A 127 -10.57 14.98 6.76
CA TYR A 127 -10.42 14.67 8.17
C TYR A 127 -9.63 15.75 8.88
N HIS A 128 -8.59 16.22 8.23
CA HIS A 128 -7.69 17.24 8.75
C HIS A 128 -7.11 18.06 7.60
N GLU A 129 -7.32 19.36 7.65
CA GLU A 129 -6.85 20.31 6.62
C GLU A 129 -5.80 21.28 7.16
N ILE A 130 -5.26 21.05 8.36
CA ILE A 130 -4.35 21.97 9.02
C ILE A 130 -2.92 21.66 8.62
N LEU A 131 -2.14 22.70 8.40
CA LEU A 131 -0.76 22.60 7.91
C LEU A 131 0.27 22.89 8.99
N HIS A 132 -0.13 23.24 10.19
CA HIS A 132 0.83 23.48 11.26
C HIS A 132 1.36 22.16 11.79
N LYS A 133 2.69 21.98 11.73
CA LYS A 133 3.33 20.71 12.11
C LYS A 133 2.92 20.20 13.49
N LYS A 134 2.79 21.09 14.49
CA LYS A 134 2.39 20.70 15.85
C LYS A 134 0.98 20.11 15.91
N GLU A 135 0.06 20.61 15.10
CA GLU A 135 -1.31 20.11 15.05
C GLU A 135 -1.37 18.75 14.35
N ILE A 136 -0.57 18.56 13.28
CA ILE A 136 -0.41 17.26 12.63
C ILE A 136 0.20 16.27 13.62
N ASP A 137 1.25 16.66 14.33
CA ASP A 137 1.90 15.81 15.33
C ASP A 137 0.90 15.38 16.44
N THR A 138 0.03 16.29 16.89
CA THR A 138 -1.03 15.98 17.88
C THR A 138 -2.07 15.02 17.33
N PHE A 139 -2.53 15.24 16.09
CA PHE A 139 -3.48 14.37 15.42
C PHE A 139 -2.95 12.92 15.28
N LEU A 140 -1.66 12.77 15.06
CA LEU A 140 -0.98 11.48 14.88
C LEU A 140 -0.42 10.90 16.21
N ASN A 141 -0.71 11.49 17.37
CA ASN A 141 -0.36 10.92 18.65
C ASN A 141 -1.02 9.56 18.85
N LYS A 142 -0.40 8.71 19.68
CA LYS A 142 -0.99 7.44 20.07
C LYS A 142 -2.37 7.62 20.67
N LYS A 143 -3.32 6.82 20.24
CA LYS A 143 -4.68 6.83 20.75
C LYS A 143 -4.93 5.70 21.74
N ALA A 144 -5.82 5.94 22.68
CA ALA A 144 -6.29 4.92 23.61
C ALA A 144 -7.15 3.89 22.86
N LEU A 145 -7.04 2.64 23.29
CA LEU A 145 -7.88 1.53 22.83
C LEU A 145 -8.95 1.22 23.88
N CYS A 146 -10.11 0.79 23.43
CA CYS A 146 -11.22 0.33 24.26
C CYS A 146 -11.84 -0.95 23.66
N HIS A 147 -12.89 -1.48 24.32
CA HIS A 147 -13.65 -2.65 23.87
C HIS A 147 -12.75 -3.85 23.53
N PHE A 148 -11.77 -4.11 24.39
CA PHE A 148 -10.91 -5.28 24.20
C PHE A 148 -11.69 -6.57 24.33
N GLU A 149 -11.67 -7.42 23.32
CA GLU A 149 -12.26 -8.75 23.30
C GLU A 149 -11.23 -9.77 22.82
N MET A 150 -11.08 -10.89 23.51
CA MET A 150 -10.29 -12.00 23.03
C MET A 150 -11.21 -13.09 22.48
N HIS A 151 -10.87 -13.62 21.32
CA HIS A 151 -11.56 -14.74 20.68
C HIS A 151 -10.61 -15.93 20.56
N GLY A 152 -11.11 -17.12 20.90
CA GLY A 152 -10.33 -18.35 21.04
C GLY A 152 -10.11 -18.73 22.51
N GLU A 153 -9.27 -19.74 22.77
CA GLU A 153 -9.00 -20.23 24.11
C GLU A 153 -7.90 -19.41 24.80
N GLY A 154 -8.11 -19.03 26.04
CA GLY A 154 -7.13 -18.34 26.86
C GLY A 154 -7.68 -17.16 27.65
N ASP A 155 -6.82 -16.25 28.03
CA ASP A 155 -7.10 -15.06 28.81
C ASP A 155 -6.51 -13.82 28.12
N LEU A 156 -7.28 -12.74 28.13
CA LEU A 156 -6.97 -11.51 27.41
C LEU A 156 -5.65 -10.86 27.87
N GLU A 157 -5.38 -10.83 29.16
CA GLU A 157 -4.15 -10.22 29.68
C GLU A 157 -2.90 -10.95 29.19
N ASN A 158 -2.93 -12.28 29.18
CA ASN A 158 -1.85 -13.10 28.64
C ASN A 158 -1.72 -12.94 27.13
N ALA A 159 -2.84 -12.88 26.42
CA ALA A 159 -2.83 -12.61 24.97
C ALA A 159 -2.20 -11.24 24.65
N LEU A 160 -2.49 -10.18 25.42
CA LEU A 160 -1.89 -8.87 25.20
C LEU A 160 -0.38 -8.84 25.46
N LYS A 161 0.12 -9.72 26.34
CA LYS A 161 1.57 -9.87 26.64
C LYS A 161 2.30 -10.72 25.60
N ASP A 162 1.58 -11.61 24.91
CA ASP A 162 2.19 -12.49 23.90
C ASP A 162 2.48 -11.72 22.61
N LYS A 163 3.75 -11.74 22.20
CA LYS A 163 4.21 -11.11 20.95
C LYS A 163 3.63 -11.75 19.69
N ASN A 164 3.08 -12.96 19.80
CA ASN A 164 2.51 -13.71 18.67
C ASN A 164 1.01 -13.51 18.50
N THR A 165 0.39 -12.72 19.35
CA THR A 165 -1.06 -12.44 19.28
C THR A 165 -1.43 -11.73 17.98
N ASN A 166 -2.54 -12.16 17.40
CA ASN A 166 -3.17 -11.53 16.25
C ASN A 166 -4.12 -10.44 16.72
N TYR A 167 -4.22 -9.37 15.92
CA TYR A 167 -5.05 -8.22 16.25
C TYR A 167 -6.02 -7.85 15.14
N LEU A 168 -7.23 -7.46 15.53
CA LEU A 168 -8.21 -6.79 14.68
C LEU A 168 -8.60 -5.47 15.35
N ILE A 169 -8.29 -4.35 14.71
CA ILE A 169 -8.44 -3.01 15.30
C ILE A 169 -9.50 -2.23 14.52
N LYS A 170 -10.54 -1.74 15.22
CA LYS A 170 -11.53 -0.82 14.65
C LYS A 170 -11.06 0.62 14.81
N GLY A 171 -11.12 1.39 13.73
CA GLY A 171 -10.82 2.81 13.72
C GLY A 171 -10.22 3.29 12.42
N ASN A 172 -10.03 4.61 12.28
CA ASN A 172 -9.37 5.19 11.12
C ASN A 172 -7.97 4.59 10.96
N ASN A 173 -7.70 4.03 9.79
CA ASN A 173 -6.48 3.26 9.57
C ASN A 173 -5.19 4.11 9.61
N LEU A 174 -5.23 5.40 9.21
CA LEU A 174 -4.09 6.29 9.37
C LEU A 174 -3.74 6.49 10.85
N ILE A 175 -4.74 6.77 11.67
CA ILE A 175 -4.59 6.98 13.11
C ILE A 175 -4.16 5.68 13.81
N ALA A 176 -4.75 4.56 13.43
CA ALA A 176 -4.36 3.25 13.94
C ALA A 176 -2.90 2.92 13.62
N LEU A 177 -2.46 3.14 12.36
CA LEU A 177 -1.06 2.94 11.98
C LEU A 177 -0.12 3.78 12.85
N HIS A 178 -0.39 5.08 13.03
CA HIS A 178 0.45 5.92 13.88
C HIS A 178 0.46 5.46 15.34
N SER A 179 -0.68 5.02 15.88
CA SER A 179 -0.79 4.48 17.24
C SER A 179 0.00 3.19 17.43
N LEU A 180 -0.08 2.29 16.45
CA LEU A 180 0.56 0.96 16.49
C LEU A 180 2.06 0.99 16.15
N LYS A 181 2.53 2.06 15.51
CA LYS A 181 3.89 2.17 14.97
C LYS A 181 4.97 1.82 15.99
N LYS A 182 4.90 2.33 17.23
CA LYS A 182 5.93 2.04 18.24
C LYS A 182 6.06 0.56 18.56
N LYS A 183 4.94 -0.19 18.55
CA LYS A 183 4.91 -1.62 18.88
C LYS A 183 5.36 -2.50 17.72
N PHE A 184 5.00 -2.16 16.48
CA PHE A 184 5.14 -3.05 15.32
C PHE A 184 6.05 -2.53 14.21
N ALA A 185 6.73 -1.39 14.40
CA ALA A 185 7.67 -0.88 13.41
C ALA A 185 8.75 -1.90 13.06
N LYS A 186 9.08 -2.03 11.76
CA LYS A 186 10.11 -2.92 11.20
C LYS A 186 9.90 -4.42 11.49
N GLN A 187 8.66 -4.84 11.77
CA GLN A 187 8.34 -6.24 12.07
C GLN A 187 7.46 -6.91 11.02
N VAL A 188 6.79 -6.13 10.18
CA VAL A 188 5.84 -6.65 9.20
C VAL A 188 6.59 -7.19 7.98
N LYS A 189 6.40 -8.46 7.68
CA LYS A 189 6.99 -9.13 6.53
C LYS A 189 6.21 -8.88 5.24
N CYS A 190 4.88 -8.84 5.32
CA CYS A 190 4.01 -8.60 4.18
C CYS A 190 2.89 -7.64 4.56
N ILE A 191 2.73 -6.60 3.77
CA ILE A 191 1.52 -5.77 3.76
C ILE A 191 0.75 -6.13 2.49
N TYR A 192 -0.53 -6.48 2.64
CA TYR A 192 -1.46 -6.56 1.52
C TYR A 192 -2.66 -5.68 1.82
N ILE A 193 -3.00 -4.80 0.88
CA ILE A 193 -4.17 -3.91 1.00
C ILE A 193 -4.97 -3.85 -0.29
N ASP A 194 -6.29 -3.71 -0.10
CA ASP A 194 -7.30 -3.54 -1.14
C ASP A 194 -8.09 -2.25 -0.85
N PRO A 195 -7.51 -1.07 -1.12
CA PRO A 195 -8.15 0.21 -0.83
C PRO A 195 -9.33 0.47 -1.77
N PRO A 196 -10.19 1.48 -1.50
CA PRO A 196 -11.18 1.95 -2.46
C PRO A 196 -10.53 2.32 -3.79
N TYR A 197 -11.10 1.89 -4.92
CA TYR A 197 -10.49 2.08 -6.25
C TYR A 197 -10.85 3.40 -6.94
N ASN A 198 -11.66 4.23 -6.29
CA ASN A 198 -12.15 5.49 -6.85
C ASN A 198 -12.95 5.29 -8.16
N THR A 199 -13.83 4.29 -8.16
CA THR A 199 -14.60 3.88 -9.35
C THR A 199 -15.74 4.83 -9.70
N GLY A 200 -16.08 5.76 -8.81
CA GLY A 200 -17.26 6.62 -8.94
C GLY A 200 -18.59 5.88 -8.70
N ASN A 201 -18.53 4.67 -8.16
CA ASN A 201 -19.70 3.81 -7.94
C ASN A 201 -20.01 3.69 -6.46
N ASP A 202 -20.90 4.56 -5.97
CA ASP A 202 -21.32 4.64 -4.55
C ASP A 202 -22.17 3.46 -4.07
N SER A 203 -22.09 2.30 -4.71
CA SER A 203 -22.78 1.08 -4.27
C SER A 203 -22.18 0.44 -3.02
N PHE A 204 -21.07 0.98 -2.52
CA PHE A 204 -20.35 0.52 -1.34
C PHE A 204 -20.80 1.24 -0.07
N ASN A 205 -20.47 0.64 1.07
CA ASN A 205 -20.67 1.26 2.38
C ASN A 205 -19.62 2.34 2.70
N TYR A 206 -18.82 2.79 1.74
CA TYR A 206 -17.83 3.85 1.86
C TYR A 206 -17.77 4.70 0.59
N ASN A 207 -17.18 5.91 0.68
CA ASN A 207 -17.01 6.80 -0.45
C ASN A 207 -15.98 6.24 -1.45
N ASP A 208 -16.41 6.05 -2.69
CA ASP A 208 -15.58 5.59 -3.81
C ASP A 208 -15.62 6.59 -4.98
N ASN A 209 -15.87 7.86 -4.67
CA ASN A 209 -15.99 8.95 -5.65
C ASN A 209 -15.18 10.17 -5.20
N PHE A 210 -13.86 9.99 -5.19
CA PHE A 210 -12.91 11.05 -4.88
C PHE A 210 -12.42 11.76 -6.14
N ASN A 211 -11.96 13.02 -6.00
CA ASN A 211 -11.04 13.56 -7.00
C ASN A 211 -9.71 12.81 -6.95
N HIS A 212 -9.03 12.64 -8.09
CA HIS A 212 -7.73 11.95 -8.14
C HIS A 212 -6.72 12.48 -7.12
N SER A 213 -6.62 13.81 -6.98
CA SER A 213 -5.70 14.43 -6.02
C SER A 213 -6.03 14.08 -4.58
N SER A 214 -7.30 14.04 -4.22
CA SER A 214 -7.75 13.70 -2.87
C SER A 214 -7.50 12.23 -2.56
N TRP A 215 -7.79 11.34 -3.51
CA TRP A 215 -7.50 9.92 -3.38
C TRP A 215 -5.99 9.66 -3.22
N LEU A 216 -5.15 10.34 -4.00
CA LEU A 216 -3.71 10.21 -3.89
C LEU A 216 -3.17 10.72 -2.55
N VAL A 217 -3.72 11.82 -2.00
CA VAL A 217 -3.39 12.30 -0.65
C VAL A 217 -3.78 11.27 0.40
N PHE A 218 -5.00 10.73 0.30
CA PHE A 218 -5.50 9.67 1.18
C PHE A 218 -4.56 8.46 1.20
N MET A 219 -4.13 7.99 0.03
CA MET A 219 -3.20 6.88 -0.10
C MET A 219 -1.79 7.22 0.37
N LYS A 220 -1.29 8.41 0.04
CA LYS A 220 0.06 8.85 0.40
C LYS A 220 0.30 8.77 1.90
N ASN A 221 -0.56 9.39 2.69
CA ASN A 221 -0.42 9.44 4.15
C ASN A 221 -0.34 8.04 4.76
N ARG A 222 -1.16 7.11 4.25
CA ARG A 222 -1.23 5.72 4.71
C ARG A 222 -0.04 4.88 4.28
N LEU A 223 0.39 5.02 3.03
CA LEU A 223 1.54 4.30 2.49
C LEU A 223 2.85 4.74 3.14
N GLU A 224 3.01 6.05 3.43
CA GLU A 224 4.17 6.56 4.19
C GLU A 224 4.22 5.97 5.60
N ALA A 225 3.09 5.96 6.31
CA ALA A 225 3.00 5.33 7.62
C ALA A 225 3.28 3.81 7.54
N ALA A 226 2.66 3.11 6.58
CA ALA A 226 2.80 1.67 6.41
C ALA A 226 4.24 1.23 6.08
N ARG A 227 5.00 2.04 5.33
CA ARG A 227 6.41 1.76 5.01
C ARG A 227 7.27 1.57 6.25
N GLU A 228 6.93 2.24 7.35
CA GLU A 228 7.68 2.15 8.61
C GLU A 228 7.46 0.82 9.35
N PHE A 229 6.35 0.12 9.08
CA PHE A 229 6.07 -1.20 9.64
C PHE A 229 6.89 -2.31 8.99
N LEU A 230 7.26 -2.16 7.71
CA LEU A 230 7.96 -3.19 6.98
C LEU A 230 9.33 -3.50 7.59
N SER A 231 9.61 -4.79 7.78
CA SER A 231 10.97 -5.29 8.00
C SER A 231 11.86 -4.96 6.80
N ASP A 232 13.17 -5.01 6.96
CA ASP A 232 14.11 -4.64 5.89
C ASP A 232 13.96 -5.54 4.64
N ASP A 233 13.53 -6.78 4.83
CA ASP A 233 13.23 -7.76 3.78
C ASP A 233 11.73 -7.86 3.46
N GLY A 234 10.92 -6.94 3.98
CA GLY A 234 9.47 -6.92 3.83
C GLY A 234 8.99 -6.37 2.49
N VAL A 235 7.75 -6.72 2.14
CA VAL A 235 7.09 -6.32 0.89
C VAL A 235 5.70 -5.78 1.14
N ILE A 236 5.25 -4.89 0.26
CA ILE A 236 3.87 -4.41 0.20
C ILE A 236 3.24 -4.74 -1.14
N PHE A 237 2.01 -5.23 -1.09
CA PHE A 237 1.14 -5.44 -2.25
C PHE A 237 -0.07 -4.50 -2.13
N VAL A 238 -0.28 -3.67 -3.14
CA VAL A 238 -1.41 -2.73 -3.19
C VAL A 238 -2.24 -3.04 -4.42
N GLN A 239 -3.47 -3.45 -4.20
CA GLN A 239 -4.40 -3.79 -5.26
C GLN A 239 -5.15 -2.54 -5.75
N CYS A 240 -5.39 -2.45 -7.05
CA CYS A 240 -6.12 -1.35 -7.67
C CYS A 240 -6.60 -1.74 -9.06
N ASP A 241 -7.62 -1.04 -9.57
CA ASP A 241 -8.07 -1.17 -10.95
C ASP A 241 -7.52 -0.06 -11.87
N ASP A 242 -8.02 0.02 -13.10
CA ASP A 242 -7.56 1.01 -14.11
C ASP A 242 -7.84 2.47 -13.72
N ASN A 243 -8.73 2.75 -12.75
CA ASN A 243 -9.06 4.13 -12.40
C ASN A 243 -7.86 4.88 -11.80
N GLU A 244 -7.11 4.22 -10.91
CA GLU A 244 -6.02 4.87 -10.18
C GLU A 244 -4.66 4.17 -10.31
N GLN A 245 -4.57 2.97 -10.91
CA GLN A 245 -3.34 2.15 -10.85
C GLN A 245 -2.09 2.88 -11.38
N ALA A 246 -2.20 3.68 -12.43
CA ALA A 246 -1.05 4.38 -13.02
C ALA A 246 -0.51 5.46 -12.06
N TYR A 247 -1.40 6.23 -11.45
CA TYR A 247 -1.04 7.27 -10.48
C TYR A 247 -0.55 6.66 -9.17
N LEU A 248 -1.19 5.57 -8.71
CA LEU A 248 -0.75 4.82 -7.54
C LEU A 248 0.68 4.30 -7.73
N LYS A 249 1.00 3.76 -8.91
CA LYS A 249 2.34 3.27 -9.21
C LYS A 249 3.40 4.38 -9.10
N VAL A 250 3.09 5.58 -9.62
CA VAL A 250 3.98 6.75 -9.53
C VAL A 250 4.14 7.19 -8.07
N LEU A 251 3.05 7.25 -7.31
CA LEU A 251 3.09 7.56 -5.88
C LEU A 251 3.92 6.56 -5.10
N MET A 252 3.78 5.27 -5.39
CA MET A 252 4.57 4.23 -4.73
C MET A 252 6.05 4.28 -5.14
N ASP A 253 6.39 4.68 -6.38
CA ASP A 253 7.78 4.93 -6.79
C ASP A 253 8.43 6.04 -5.94
N GLU A 254 7.67 7.05 -5.54
CA GLU A 254 8.16 8.12 -4.66
C GLU A 254 8.35 7.61 -3.22
N ILE A 255 7.36 6.93 -2.66
CA ILE A 255 7.36 6.52 -1.25
C ILE A 255 8.35 5.38 -0.98
N PHE A 256 8.34 4.34 -1.82
CA PHE A 256 9.15 3.13 -1.62
C PHE A 256 10.47 3.17 -2.38
N LEU A 257 10.68 4.16 -3.23
CA LEU A 257 11.78 4.32 -4.20
C LEU A 257 11.64 3.35 -5.39
N ARG A 258 11.88 3.88 -6.58
CA ARG A 258 11.68 3.14 -7.84
C ARG A 258 12.55 1.89 -7.96
N GLU A 259 13.75 1.89 -7.41
CA GLU A 259 14.66 0.74 -7.36
C GLU A 259 14.08 -0.44 -6.56
N ASN A 260 13.19 -0.18 -5.63
CA ASN A 260 12.52 -1.20 -4.83
C ASN A 260 11.24 -1.76 -5.47
N PHE A 261 10.91 -1.33 -6.67
CA PHE A 261 9.81 -1.93 -7.44
C PHE A 261 10.13 -3.39 -7.79
N VAL A 262 9.21 -4.30 -7.43
CA VAL A 262 9.32 -5.73 -7.72
C VAL A 262 8.55 -6.10 -8.97
N ALA A 263 7.22 -5.89 -8.98
CA ALA A 263 6.36 -6.21 -10.11
C ALA A 263 5.02 -5.46 -10.03
N SER A 264 4.37 -5.29 -11.19
CA SER A 264 2.93 -5.07 -11.28
C SER A 264 2.29 -6.38 -11.72
N ILE A 265 1.61 -7.05 -10.79
CA ILE A 265 0.96 -8.33 -11.04
C ILE A 265 -0.42 -8.02 -11.64
N ILE A 266 -0.75 -8.69 -12.73
CA ILE A 266 -2.07 -8.65 -13.35
C ILE A 266 -2.87 -9.84 -12.84
N TRP A 267 -4.02 -9.56 -12.22
CA TRP A 267 -4.93 -10.59 -11.76
C TRP A 267 -6.20 -10.63 -12.62
N ALA A 268 -6.42 -11.75 -13.30
CA ALA A 268 -7.63 -12.01 -14.07
C ALA A 268 -8.78 -12.35 -13.12
N ASN A 269 -9.57 -11.34 -12.71
CA ASN A 269 -10.57 -11.43 -11.64
C ASN A 269 -11.91 -12.03 -12.05
N LYS A 270 -12.18 -12.20 -13.36
CA LYS A 270 -13.48 -12.64 -13.89
C LYS A 270 -13.34 -13.89 -14.76
N GLU A 271 -14.15 -14.89 -14.48
CA GLU A 271 -14.30 -16.08 -15.31
C GLU A 271 -15.23 -15.83 -16.52
N GLY A 272 -15.04 -16.64 -17.55
CA GLY A 272 -15.98 -16.76 -18.68
C GLY A 272 -15.87 -15.69 -19.76
N GLY A 273 -16.53 -16.00 -20.90
CA GLY A 273 -16.54 -15.21 -22.14
C GLY A 273 -17.91 -14.69 -22.54
N GLY A 274 -18.90 -14.60 -21.61
CA GLY A 274 -20.26 -14.21 -21.89
C GLY A 274 -20.41 -12.91 -22.68
N LYS A 275 -21.57 -12.68 -23.30
CA LYS A 275 -21.90 -11.43 -24.00
C LYS A 275 -21.72 -10.24 -23.05
N SER A 276 -21.13 -9.16 -23.53
CA SER A 276 -20.94 -7.91 -22.79
C SER A 276 -21.53 -6.78 -23.60
N ASP A 277 -22.25 -5.90 -22.93
CA ASP A 277 -22.80 -4.66 -23.51
C ASP A 277 -21.77 -3.53 -23.56
N SER A 278 -20.50 -3.82 -23.26
CA SER A 278 -19.42 -2.85 -23.32
C SER A 278 -19.19 -2.38 -24.75
N LYS A 279 -19.21 -1.06 -24.96
CA LYS A 279 -18.90 -0.40 -26.24
C LYS A 279 -17.40 -0.43 -26.58
N HIS A 280 -16.55 -0.68 -25.59
CA HIS A 280 -15.11 -0.65 -25.69
C HIS A 280 -14.53 -2.01 -25.27
N PHE A 281 -13.28 -2.04 -24.80
CA PHE A 281 -12.65 -3.26 -24.32
C PHE A 281 -13.32 -3.76 -23.04
N ARG A 282 -13.42 -5.08 -22.92
CA ARG A 282 -13.87 -5.75 -21.70
C ARG A 282 -12.70 -5.87 -20.75
N GLN A 283 -12.82 -5.24 -19.59
CA GLN A 283 -11.85 -5.39 -18.51
C GLN A 283 -12.14 -6.65 -17.72
N LYS A 284 -11.14 -7.51 -17.60
CA LYS A 284 -11.19 -8.78 -16.85
C LYS A 284 -10.06 -8.88 -15.84
N HIS A 285 -9.43 -7.78 -15.49
CA HIS A 285 -8.26 -7.81 -14.61
C HIS A 285 -8.26 -6.61 -13.67
N GLU A 286 -7.48 -6.77 -12.64
CA GLU A 286 -7.05 -5.75 -11.69
C GLU A 286 -5.53 -5.83 -11.59
N TYR A 287 -4.92 -4.83 -10.96
CA TYR A 287 -3.48 -4.74 -10.76
C TYR A 287 -3.14 -4.92 -9.29
N ILE A 288 -2.00 -5.53 -9.00
CA ILE A 288 -1.43 -5.61 -7.67
C ILE A 288 0.02 -5.13 -7.78
N HIS A 289 0.29 -3.91 -7.33
CA HIS A 289 1.64 -3.37 -7.32
C HIS A 289 2.42 -3.92 -6.13
N CYS A 290 3.59 -4.51 -6.41
CA CYS A 290 4.49 -5.06 -5.41
C CYS A 290 5.75 -4.22 -5.30
N PHE A 291 6.02 -3.73 -4.10
CA PHE A 291 7.25 -3.03 -3.73
C PHE A 291 7.91 -3.67 -2.53
N ALA A 292 9.22 -3.71 -2.52
CA ALA A 292 10.00 -4.12 -1.37
C ALA A 292 10.35 -2.93 -0.47
N LYS A 293 10.65 -3.18 0.81
CA LYS A 293 11.34 -2.19 1.65
C LYS A 293 12.77 -1.97 1.18
N ASN A 294 13.48 -3.08 0.92
CA ASN A 294 14.78 -3.14 0.28
C ASN A 294 14.80 -4.37 -0.64
N LYS A 295 14.80 -4.14 -1.95
CA LYS A 295 14.70 -5.21 -2.95
C LYS A 295 15.88 -6.18 -2.92
N GLU A 296 17.06 -5.73 -2.56
CA GLU A 296 18.26 -6.58 -2.49
C GLU A 296 18.18 -7.60 -1.34
N GLN A 297 17.45 -7.28 -0.28
CA GLN A 297 17.24 -8.16 0.88
C GLN A 297 15.99 -9.01 0.76
N THR A 298 15.08 -8.64 -0.13
CA THR A 298 13.77 -9.27 -0.28
C THR A 298 13.85 -10.55 -1.08
N ILE A 299 13.22 -11.61 -0.60
CA ILE A 299 13.09 -12.89 -1.30
C ILE A 299 11.62 -13.08 -1.70
N ILE A 300 11.40 -13.25 -3.00
CA ILE A 300 10.13 -13.77 -3.50
C ILE A 300 10.28 -15.28 -3.66
N TYR A 301 9.51 -16.03 -2.88
CA TYR A 301 9.57 -17.50 -2.84
C TYR A 301 8.95 -18.10 -4.09
N GLY A 302 9.61 -19.10 -4.63
CA GLY A 302 9.08 -19.87 -5.74
C GLY A 302 7.92 -20.77 -5.31
N GLN A 303 6.99 -20.98 -6.23
CA GLN A 303 5.89 -21.94 -6.07
C GLN A 303 6.35 -23.36 -6.41
N ALA A 304 5.76 -24.36 -5.76
CA ALA A 304 5.94 -25.76 -6.14
C ALA A 304 5.52 -25.97 -7.60
N VAL A 305 6.20 -26.87 -8.29
CA VAL A 305 5.86 -27.24 -9.67
C VAL A 305 4.49 -27.92 -9.68
N GLU A 306 3.53 -27.35 -10.38
CA GLU A 306 2.17 -27.90 -10.49
C GLU A 306 2.09 -29.02 -11.54
N ASP A 307 2.78 -28.86 -12.68
CA ASP A 307 2.81 -29.83 -13.79
C ASP A 307 3.86 -30.93 -13.52
N ILE A 308 3.54 -31.81 -12.56
CA ILE A 308 4.38 -32.95 -12.19
C ILE A 308 4.45 -33.98 -13.33
N ASP A 309 3.43 -34.03 -14.17
CA ASP A 309 3.36 -34.98 -15.29
C ASP A 309 4.47 -34.82 -16.34
N ARG A 310 5.16 -33.67 -16.35
CA ARG A 310 6.35 -33.47 -17.18
C ARG A 310 7.56 -34.27 -16.71
N TYR A 311 7.61 -34.66 -15.44
CA TYR A 311 8.71 -35.38 -14.82
C TYR A 311 8.49 -36.90 -14.94
N LYS A 312 8.68 -37.43 -16.14
CA LYS A 312 8.37 -38.84 -16.47
C LYS A 312 9.55 -39.79 -16.35
N CYS A 313 10.78 -39.24 -16.28
CA CYS A 313 11.99 -40.04 -16.28
C CYS A 313 12.43 -40.40 -14.86
N SER A 314 13.03 -41.56 -14.70
CA SER A 314 13.58 -42.07 -13.44
C SER A 314 15.00 -42.60 -13.68
N ASP A 315 15.84 -42.50 -12.65
CA ASP A 315 17.15 -43.14 -12.62
C ASP A 315 17.49 -43.61 -11.17
N LYS A 316 18.72 -44.06 -10.98
CA LYS A 316 19.21 -44.54 -9.66
C LYS A 316 19.10 -43.55 -8.52
N HIS A 317 18.89 -42.26 -8.82
CA HIS A 317 18.77 -41.18 -7.85
C HIS A 317 17.32 -40.81 -7.51
N GLU A 318 16.32 -41.52 -8.04
CA GLU A 318 14.89 -41.21 -7.86
C GLU A 318 14.50 -41.05 -6.36
N ASN A 319 15.01 -41.93 -5.49
CA ASN A 319 14.69 -41.89 -4.07
C ASN A 319 15.15 -40.61 -3.37
N THR A 320 16.20 -39.93 -3.87
CA THR A 320 16.77 -38.72 -3.27
C THR A 320 16.42 -37.47 -4.04
N ARG A 321 16.52 -37.53 -5.39
CA ARG A 321 16.34 -36.38 -6.28
C ARG A 321 14.93 -36.29 -6.87
N GLY A 322 14.12 -37.36 -6.73
CA GLY A 322 12.82 -37.49 -7.37
C GLY A 322 12.92 -37.81 -8.87
N LYS A 323 11.77 -37.91 -9.53
CA LYS A 323 11.70 -38.02 -10.99
C LYS A 323 12.24 -36.76 -11.68
N TYR A 324 12.64 -36.90 -12.96
CA TYR A 324 13.18 -35.78 -13.72
C TYR A 324 12.55 -35.64 -15.10
N GLN A 325 12.71 -34.47 -15.70
CA GLN A 325 12.50 -34.20 -17.12
C GLN A 325 13.83 -33.89 -17.80
N LEU A 326 13.88 -34.21 -19.12
CA LEU A 326 15.03 -33.89 -19.97
C LEU A 326 14.84 -32.50 -20.60
N VAL A 327 15.84 -31.65 -20.45
CA VAL A 327 15.90 -30.32 -21.08
C VAL A 327 17.14 -30.21 -21.91
N LYS A 328 17.00 -29.82 -23.20
CA LYS A 328 18.17 -29.65 -24.09
C LYS A 328 19.20 -28.71 -23.45
N LEU A 329 20.46 -29.11 -23.54
CA LEU A 329 21.57 -28.31 -23.01
C LEU A 329 21.82 -27.04 -23.81
N ASP A 330 21.53 -27.06 -25.12
CA ASP A 330 21.65 -25.91 -26.00
C ASP A 330 20.34 -25.11 -26.14
N SER A 331 20.46 -23.87 -26.57
CA SER A 331 19.31 -22.99 -26.82
C SER A 331 19.68 -21.87 -27.79
N GLY A 332 18.79 -21.65 -28.78
CA GLY A 332 18.91 -20.55 -29.75
C GLY A 332 18.31 -19.20 -29.28
N SER A 333 17.62 -19.19 -28.13
CA SER A 333 16.92 -18.00 -27.64
C SER A 333 17.65 -17.20 -26.56
N LEU A 334 18.83 -17.66 -26.13
CA LEU A 334 19.55 -17.08 -24.99
C LEU A 334 20.53 -15.96 -25.37
N GLY A 335 20.74 -15.71 -26.66
CA GLY A 335 21.79 -14.84 -27.18
C GLY A 335 23.19 -15.48 -27.09
N TRP A 336 24.04 -15.19 -28.07
CA TRP A 336 25.36 -15.78 -28.15
C TRP A 336 26.33 -15.22 -27.12
N ILE A 337 27.08 -16.11 -26.47
CA ILE A 337 28.19 -15.79 -25.59
C ILE A 337 29.34 -16.73 -25.93
N LYS A 338 30.52 -16.18 -26.29
CA LYS A 338 31.66 -16.93 -26.76
C LYS A 338 32.12 -18.03 -25.79
N SER A 339 32.12 -17.77 -24.49
CA SER A 339 32.52 -18.73 -23.46
C SER A 339 31.52 -19.89 -23.26
N LEU A 340 30.30 -19.74 -23.77
CA LEU A 340 29.24 -20.76 -23.70
C LEU A 340 28.95 -21.41 -25.07
N ASP A 341 29.73 -21.13 -26.10
CA ASP A 341 29.63 -21.73 -27.43
C ASP A 341 30.92 -22.46 -27.78
N TYR A 342 31.08 -23.66 -27.24
CA TYR A 342 32.29 -24.49 -27.32
C TYR A 342 31.91 -25.91 -27.79
N PRO A 343 32.81 -26.64 -28.46
CA PRO A 343 32.60 -28.04 -28.80
C PRO A 343 32.60 -28.92 -27.55
N ILE A 344 31.68 -29.90 -27.51
CA ILE A 344 31.59 -30.90 -26.45
C ILE A 344 31.86 -32.29 -27.08
N GLU A 345 32.85 -32.99 -26.52
CA GLU A 345 33.20 -34.36 -26.95
C GLU A 345 32.69 -35.36 -25.91
N LEU A 346 31.69 -36.19 -26.29
CA LEU A 346 31.11 -37.24 -25.46
C LEU A 346 30.84 -38.48 -26.27
N GLU A 347 31.17 -39.63 -25.72
CA GLU A 347 30.95 -40.97 -26.37
C GLU A 347 31.47 -41.04 -27.80
N GLY A 348 32.61 -40.42 -28.07
CA GLY A 348 33.23 -40.42 -29.41
C GLY A 348 32.56 -39.55 -30.47
N LYS A 349 31.61 -38.67 -30.03
CA LYS A 349 30.91 -37.71 -30.88
C LYS A 349 31.22 -36.29 -30.43
N THR A 350 31.34 -35.36 -31.39
CA THR A 350 31.48 -33.93 -31.11
C THR A 350 30.16 -33.22 -31.34
N PHE A 351 29.73 -32.46 -30.35
CA PHE A 351 28.49 -31.69 -30.34
C PHE A 351 28.77 -30.20 -30.42
N TYR A 352 27.95 -29.48 -31.18
CA TYR A 352 27.95 -28.01 -31.27
C TYR A 352 26.56 -27.46 -30.92
N ALA A 353 26.51 -26.34 -30.20
CA ALA A 353 25.23 -25.71 -29.89
C ALA A 353 24.52 -25.30 -31.21
N GLY A 354 23.26 -25.72 -31.37
CA GLY A 354 22.50 -25.43 -32.58
C GLY A 354 22.71 -26.37 -33.76
N GLY A 355 23.59 -27.41 -33.64
CA GLY A 355 23.63 -28.52 -34.55
C GLY A 355 24.97 -28.85 -35.16
N ASP A 356 25.54 -28.08 -36.08
CA ASP A 356 26.69 -28.49 -36.87
C ASP A 356 27.95 -27.64 -36.69
N TYR A 357 29.09 -28.17 -37.16
CA TYR A 357 30.38 -27.55 -37.12
C TYR A 357 30.45 -26.21 -37.88
N ASP A 358 29.84 -26.18 -39.09
CA ASP A 358 29.92 -25.00 -39.96
C ASP A 358 29.19 -23.81 -39.34
N GLN A 359 28.02 -24.02 -38.76
CA GLN A 359 27.27 -22.98 -38.02
C GLN A 359 28.03 -22.49 -36.78
N TRP A 360 28.67 -23.40 -36.06
CA TRP A 360 29.52 -23.03 -34.92
C TRP A 360 30.72 -22.20 -35.39
N LEU A 361 31.41 -22.63 -36.46
CA LEU A 361 32.58 -21.91 -37.00
C LEU A 361 32.21 -20.51 -37.51
N ASP A 362 31.05 -20.37 -38.15
CA ASP A 362 30.50 -19.10 -38.62
C ASP A 362 30.26 -18.15 -37.44
N ARG A 363 29.71 -18.64 -36.31
CA ARG A 363 29.56 -17.84 -35.09
C ARG A 363 30.91 -17.41 -34.50
N GLN A 364 31.87 -18.32 -34.46
CA GLN A 364 33.25 -17.98 -33.95
C GLN A 364 33.93 -16.91 -34.82
N ASN A 365 33.68 -16.92 -36.13
CA ASN A 365 34.25 -16.00 -37.10
C ASN A 365 33.43 -14.73 -37.34
N GLY A 366 32.32 -14.53 -36.62
CA GLY A 366 31.43 -13.37 -36.81
C GLY A 366 30.67 -13.34 -38.13
N LYS A 367 30.48 -14.51 -38.79
CA LYS A 367 29.82 -14.65 -40.08
C LYS A 367 28.44 -15.32 -40.00
N ALA A 368 27.99 -15.61 -38.80
CA ALA A 368 26.73 -16.33 -38.60
C ALA A 368 25.51 -15.54 -39.15
N ARG A 369 24.53 -16.25 -39.67
CA ARG A 369 23.24 -15.67 -40.07
C ARG A 369 22.50 -15.19 -38.82
N ILE A 370 21.65 -14.15 -38.94
CA ILE A 370 20.92 -13.55 -37.80
C ILE A 370 20.17 -14.62 -36.99
N LYS A 371 19.56 -15.62 -37.61
CA LYS A 371 18.84 -16.72 -36.93
C LYS A 371 19.76 -17.67 -36.14
N ASP A 372 21.05 -17.72 -36.46
CA ASP A 372 22.00 -18.69 -35.91
C ASP A 372 22.85 -18.06 -34.77
N TRP A 373 22.76 -16.75 -34.59
CA TRP A 373 23.49 -16.00 -33.53
C TRP A 373 22.99 -16.25 -32.12
N GLY A 374 21.83 -16.84 -31.91
CA GLY A 374 21.28 -17.09 -30.57
C GLY A 374 21.81 -18.33 -29.88
N TRP A 375 22.47 -19.24 -30.61
CA TRP A 375 22.80 -20.56 -30.09
C TRP A 375 23.99 -20.57 -29.15
N ARG A 376 23.82 -21.21 -27.98
CA ARG A 376 24.85 -21.49 -27.00
C ARG A 376 24.41 -22.62 -26.06
N TRP A 377 25.39 -23.13 -25.29
CA TRP A 377 25.08 -24.02 -24.19
C TRP A 377 24.54 -23.22 -23.00
N ARG A 378 23.69 -23.87 -22.19
CA ARG A 378 23.15 -23.30 -20.93
C ARG A 378 24.18 -23.36 -19.81
N TRP A 379 25.18 -24.23 -19.91
CA TRP A 379 26.19 -24.51 -18.91
C TRP A 379 27.60 -24.17 -19.41
N SER A 380 28.47 -23.73 -18.47
CA SER A 380 29.89 -23.60 -18.73
C SER A 380 30.56 -24.98 -18.82
N LYS A 381 31.83 -25.03 -19.25
CA LYS A 381 32.60 -26.28 -19.31
C LYS A 381 32.70 -26.92 -17.93
N GLU A 382 33.04 -26.16 -16.91
CA GLU A 382 33.18 -26.61 -15.52
C GLU A 382 31.85 -27.19 -15.00
N LYS A 383 30.73 -26.54 -15.32
CA LYS A 383 29.40 -27.02 -14.95
C LYS A 383 29.01 -28.30 -15.69
N LEU A 384 29.40 -28.42 -16.94
CA LEU A 384 29.18 -29.65 -17.72
C LEU A 384 29.98 -30.81 -17.13
N GLU A 385 31.28 -30.64 -16.82
CA GLU A 385 32.12 -31.64 -16.18
C GLU A 385 31.52 -32.09 -14.84
N TRP A 386 31.09 -31.12 -14.02
CA TRP A 386 30.38 -31.42 -12.78
C TRP A 386 29.10 -32.24 -13.03
N GLY A 387 28.33 -31.86 -14.06
CA GLY A 387 27.07 -32.53 -14.40
C GLY A 387 27.28 -33.95 -14.87
N LEU A 388 28.32 -34.21 -15.66
CA LEU A 388 28.72 -35.57 -16.08
C LEU A 388 29.11 -36.43 -14.88
N LYS A 389 29.94 -35.89 -13.98
CA LYS A 389 30.39 -36.59 -12.76
C LYS A 389 29.26 -36.93 -11.82
N ASN A 390 28.19 -36.13 -11.80
CA ASN A 390 27.09 -36.24 -10.86
C ASN A 390 25.78 -36.78 -11.50
N ASP A 391 25.85 -37.35 -12.71
CA ASP A 391 24.73 -37.97 -13.44
C ASP A 391 23.60 -36.97 -13.80
N PHE A 392 23.90 -35.68 -14.03
CA PHE A 392 22.94 -34.68 -14.49
C PHE A 392 22.83 -34.53 -15.99
N ILE A 393 23.68 -35.23 -16.76
CA ILE A 393 23.71 -35.18 -18.22
C ILE A 393 23.25 -36.52 -18.81
N GLU A 394 22.47 -36.43 -19.85
CA GLU A 394 22.01 -37.58 -20.64
C GLU A 394 22.16 -37.26 -22.15
N ILE A 395 22.70 -38.18 -22.90
CA ILE A 395 22.77 -38.09 -24.35
C ILE A 395 21.67 -38.98 -24.94
N LYS A 396 20.90 -38.43 -25.83
CA LYS A 396 19.76 -39.16 -26.42
C LYS A 396 19.58 -38.81 -27.89
N GLU A 397 19.28 -39.82 -28.69
CA GLU A 397 18.89 -39.65 -30.07
C GLU A 397 17.43 -39.19 -30.15
N ASN A 398 17.16 -38.18 -30.99
CA ASN A 398 15.79 -37.71 -31.23
C ASN A 398 15.13 -38.57 -32.32
N SER A 399 13.85 -38.30 -32.61
CA SER A 399 13.06 -39.02 -33.64
C SER A 399 13.63 -38.92 -35.06
N ASN A 400 14.54 -37.98 -35.31
CA ASN A 400 15.15 -37.76 -36.63
C ASN A 400 16.56 -38.42 -36.76
N GLY A 401 16.99 -39.18 -35.76
CA GLY A 401 18.32 -39.80 -35.75
C GLY A 401 19.46 -38.86 -35.31
N GLU A 402 19.15 -37.67 -34.80
CA GLU A 402 20.14 -36.71 -34.33
C GLU A 402 20.38 -36.87 -32.82
N TRP A 403 21.65 -36.94 -32.46
CA TRP A 403 22.04 -37.01 -31.04
C TRP A 403 22.08 -35.65 -30.40
N ASN A 404 21.47 -35.53 -29.22
CA ASN A 404 21.40 -34.28 -28.45
C ASN A 404 21.84 -34.51 -27.02
N ILE A 405 22.39 -33.45 -26.39
CA ILE A 405 22.75 -33.45 -25.00
C ILE A 405 21.60 -32.82 -24.20
N TYR A 406 21.21 -33.49 -23.13
CA TYR A 406 20.15 -33.06 -22.23
C TYR A 406 20.67 -32.92 -20.79
N THR A 407 20.12 -31.99 -20.05
CA THR A 407 20.23 -31.93 -18.60
C THR A 407 19.05 -32.59 -17.95
N LYS A 408 19.28 -33.33 -16.86
CA LYS A 408 18.24 -33.89 -16.01
C LYS A 408 17.77 -32.84 -14.99
N GLN A 409 16.54 -32.39 -15.11
CA GLN A 409 15.92 -31.51 -14.15
C GLN A 409 15.06 -32.33 -13.20
N TYR A 410 15.54 -32.54 -11.98
CA TYR A 410 14.86 -33.33 -10.95
C TYR A 410 13.81 -32.50 -10.20
N LEU A 411 12.78 -33.16 -9.65
CA LEU A 411 11.73 -32.55 -8.81
C LEU A 411 12.23 -32.12 -7.43
N ASN A 412 13.16 -32.90 -6.85
CA ASN A 412 13.62 -32.70 -5.47
C ASN A 412 15.12 -32.35 -5.42
N CYS A 413 15.66 -31.82 -6.52
CA CYS A 413 17.07 -31.42 -6.56
C CYS A 413 17.25 -30.25 -7.51
N ASP A 414 18.05 -29.26 -7.11
CA ASP A 414 18.40 -28.14 -7.97
C ASP A 414 19.52 -28.51 -8.96
N SER A 415 19.89 -27.55 -9.82
CA SER A 415 20.95 -27.72 -10.82
C SER A 415 22.35 -27.81 -10.20
N ASP A 416 22.51 -27.53 -8.92
CA ASP A 416 23.79 -27.57 -8.20
C ASP A 416 23.94 -28.82 -7.33
N GLY A 417 22.91 -29.69 -7.37
CA GLY A 417 22.91 -30.96 -6.65
C GLY A 417 22.37 -30.89 -5.24
N ASN A 418 21.85 -29.73 -4.79
CA ASN A 418 21.24 -29.60 -3.48
C ASN A 418 19.86 -30.27 -3.46
N ILE A 419 19.62 -31.11 -2.50
CA ILE A 419 18.35 -31.79 -2.30
C ILE A 419 17.35 -30.80 -1.72
N LYS A 420 16.45 -30.33 -2.57
CA LYS A 420 15.33 -29.45 -2.19
C LYS A 420 14.23 -29.54 -3.26
N PRO A 421 12.96 -29.39 -2.88
CA PRO A 421 11.87 -29.35 -3.85
C PRO A 421 12.11 -28.25 -4.89
N ARG A 422 11.89 -28.59 -6.15
CA ARG A 422 11.97 -27.61 -7.25
C ARG A 422 10.81 -26.64 -7.16
N THR A 423 11.14 -25.37 -7.26
CA THR A 423 10.17 -24.29 -7.31
C THR A 423 10.34 -23.50 -8.60
N LEU A 424 9.27 -22.87 -9.03
CA LEU A 424 9.24 -21.91 -10.13
C LEU A 424 8.94 -20.52 -9.59
N GLN A 425 9.64 -19.51 -10.08
CA GLN A 425 9.30 -18.14 -9.72
C GLN A 425 7.87 -17.81 -10.15
N PRO A 426 7.07 -17.13 -9.30
CA PRO A 426 5.71 -16.79 -9.64
C PRO A 426 5.66 -15.86 -10.85
N MET A 427 4.67 -16.06 -11.70
CA MET A 427 4.43 -15.16 -12.82
C MET A 427 3.68 -13.92 -12.35
N ALA A 428 3.99 -12.76 -12.95
CA ALA A 428 3.25 -11.53 -12.73
C ALA A 428 1.89 -11.50 -13.49
N LEU A 429 1.30 -12.67 -13.71
CA LEU A 429 -0.03 -12.86 -14.26
C LEU A 429 -0.70 -14.03 -13.51
N ILE A 430 -1.81 -13.74 -12.83
CA ILE A 430 -2.58 -14.70 -12.06
C ILE A 430 -3.95 -14.88 -12.72
N GLU A 431 -4.21 -16.07 -13.28
CA GLU A 431 -5.45 -16.37 -14.01
C GLU A 431 -6.37 -17.37 -13.27
N LYS A 432 -5.91 -17.92 -12.14
CA LYS A 432 -6.54 -19.09 -11.49
C LYS A 432 -7.67 -18.76 -10.53
N HIS A 433 -7.71 -17.53 -10.00
CA HIS A 433 -8.58 -17.16 -8.88
C HIS A 433 -9.55 -16.08 -9.33
N SER A 434 -10.85 -16.35 -9.20
CA SER A 434 -11.89 -15.40 -9.62
C SER A 434 -12.71 -14.87 -8.45
N ASN A 435 -13.35 -13.71 -8.65
CA ASN A 435 -14.30 -13.14 -7.70
C ASN A 435 -15.51 -14.08 -7.44
N THR A 436 -15.84 -14.98 -8.37
CA THR A 436 -16.92 -15.97 -8.20
C THR A 436 -16.63 -16.91 -7.02
N GLN A 437 -15.36 -17.29 -6.84
CA GLN A 437 -14.93 -18.17 -5.74
C GLN A 437 -15.15 -17.48 -4.38
N SER A 438 -14.78 -16.19 -4.29
CA SER A 438 -14.97 -15.42 -3.06
C SER A 438 -16.46 -15.24 -2.72
N ASN A 439 -17.28 -14.86 -3.68
CA ASN A 439 -18.72 -14.65 -3.48
C ASN A 439 -19.42 -15.92 -3.01
N ARG A 440 -19.00 -17.09 -3.51
CA ARG A 440 -19.51 -18.38 -3.04
C ARG A 440 -19.11 -18.62 -1.59
N HIS A 441 -17.84 -18.46 -1.27
CA HIS A 441 -17.30 -18.72 0.06
C HIS A 441 -17.94 -17.82 1.15
N ILE A 442 -18.09 -16.52 0.87
CA ILE A 442 -18.76 -15.58 1.78
C ILE A 442 -20.22 -16.00 2.06
N LYS A 443 -20.94 -16.46 1.02
CA LYS A 443 -22.32 -16.98 1.18
C LYS A 443 -22.36 -18.28 1.99
N GLU A 444 -21.42 -19.20 1.77
CA GLU A 444 -21.29 -20.44 2.55
C GLU A 444 -21.04 -20.15 4.03
N MET A 445 -20.28 -19.09 4.32
CA MET A 445 -20.09 -18.59 5.69
C MET A 445 -21.29 -17.81 6.26
N GLN A 446 -22.38 -17.64 5.51
CA GLN A 446 -23.56 -16.86 5.87
C GLN A 446 -23.22 -15.39 6.23
N LEU A 447 -22.24 -14.83 5.54
CA LEU A 447 -21.87 -13.43 5.65
C LEU A 447 -22.39 -12.67 4.43
N ASN A 448 -22.74 -11.39 4.63
CA ASN A 448 -23.22 -10.52 3.56
C ASN A 448 -22.21 -9.42 3.28
N PHE A 449 -21.27 -9.70 2.36
CA PHE A 449 -20.27 -8.73 1.93
C PHE A 449 -20.05 -8.81 0.41
N THR A 450 -20.05 -7.67 -0.24
CA THR A 450 -19.79 -7.55 -1.68
C THR A 450 -18.30 -7.27 -1.89
N TYR A 451 -17.72 -7.82 -2.96
CA TYR A 451 -16.34 -7.56 -3.36
C TYR A 451 -15.22 -8.11 -2.45
N SER A 452 -15.51 -9.14 -1.69
CA SER A 452 -14.47 -9.89 -0.98
C SER A 452 -13.46 -10.49 -1.96
N LYS A 453 -12.16 -10.46 -1.64
CA LYS A 453 -11.13 -11.11 -2.46
C LYS A 453 -11.09 -12.62 -2.21
N PRO A 454 -10.75 -13.45 -3.21
CA PRO A 454 -10.60 -14.89 -3.04
C PRO A 454 -9.46 -15.24 -2.08
N GLU A 455 -9.72 -16.13 -1.11
CA GLU A 455 -8.65 -16.61 -0.21
C GLU A 455 -7.47 -17.22 -0.97
N ALA A 456 -7.73 -17.89 -2.08
CA ALA A 456 -6.69 -18.50 -2.90
C ALA A 456 -5.73 -17.47 -3.54
N LEU A 457 -6.22 -16.26 -3.88
CA LEU A 457 -5.37 -15.18 -4.35
C LEU A 457 -4.43 -14.69 -3.24
N ILE A 458 -5.00 -14.43 -2.05
CA ILE A 458 -4.22 -13.97 -0.90
C ILE A 458 -3.23 -15.04 -0.44
N MET A 459 -3.64 -16.30 -0.47
CA MET A 459 -2.77 -17.44 -0.21
C MET A 459 -1.53 -17.45 -1.11
N ASP A 460 -1.70 -17.25 -2.41
CA ASP A 460 -0.58 -17.19 -3.35
C ASP A 460 0.36 -16.01 -3.00
N ILE A 461 -0.19 -14.83 -2.74
CA ILE A 461 0.58 -13.63 -2.33
C ILE A 461 1.37 -13.90 -1.05
N LEU A 462 0.75 -14.49 -0.03
CA LEU A 462 1.44 -14.80 1.23
C LEU A 462 2.49 -15.90 1.05
N ASN A 463 2.24 -16.90 0.19
CA ASN A 463 3.24 -17.92 -0.14
C ASN A 463 4.47 -17.35 -0.87
N PHE A 464 4.28 -16.30 -1.69
CA PHE A 464 5.41 -15.66 -2.38
C PHE A 464 6.29 -14.83 -1.45
N SER A 465 5.76 -14.38 -0.32
CA SER A 465 6.38 -13.30 0.46
C SER A 465 6.61 -13.62 1.94
N THR A 466 6.02 -14.68 2.47
CA THR A 466 6.04 -14.98 3.91
C THR A 466 6.26 -16.45 4.23
N ASN A 467 6.76 -16.71 5.44
CA ASN A 467 6.83 -18.02 6.08
C ASN A 467 5.86 -18.12 7.28
N GLU A 468 5.72 -19.30 7.89
CA GLU A 468 4.98 -19.46 9.14
C GLU A 468 5.54 -18.51 10.22
N ASN A 469 4.66 -17.94 11.03
CA ASN A 469 4.92 -16.96 12.09
C ASN A 469 5.36 -15.54 11.63
N ASP A 470 5.54 -15.29 10.33
CA ASP A 470 5.74 -13.94 9.84
C ASP A 470 4.51 -13.07 10.09
N LEU A 471 4.72 -11.77 10.31
CA LEU A 471 3.65 -10.80 10.55
C LEU A 471 3.13 -10.21 9.25
N VAL A 472 1.81 -10.32 9.05
CA VAL A 472 1.06 -9.74 7.93
C VAL A 472 0.24 -8.56 8.43
N LEU A 473 0.20 -7.46 7.68
CA LEU A 473 -0.62 -6.29 7.97
C LEU A 473 -1.59 -6.02 6.81
N ASP A 474 -2.86 -5.84 7.15
CA ASP A 474 -3.89 -5.34 6.24
C ASP A 474 -4.65 -4.19 6.93
N PHE A 475 -4.44 -2.95 6.48
CA PHE A 475 -5.09 -1.80 7.05
C PHE A 475 -6.29 -1.28 6.22
N PHE A 476 -6.77 -2.12 5.31
CA PHE A 476 -8.07 -2.04 4.64
C PHE A 476 -8.73 -3.42 4.71
N ALA A 477 -8.89 -3.94 5.95
CA ALA A 477 -9.23 -5.34 6.17
C ALA A 477 -10.54 -5.80 5.50
N GLY A 478 -11.48 -4.89 5.27
CA GLY A 478 -12.74 -5.19 4.59
C GLY A 478 -13.45 -6.38 5.20
N SER A 479 -13.68 -7.42 4.41
CA SER A 479 -14.26 -8.67 4.88
C SER A 479 -13.30 -9.57 5.70
N GLY A 480 -12.06 -9.15 5.95
CA GLY A 480 -11.06 -9.90 6.71
C GLY A 480 -10.40 -11.05 5.95
N THR A 481 -10.40 -11.03 4.63
CA THR A 481 -9.82 -12.14 3.83
C THR A 481 -8.36 -12.37 4.14
N THR A 482 -7.55 -11.30 4.18
CA THR A 482 -6.11 -11.38 4.45
C THR A 482 -5.84 -11.97 5.84
N CYS A 483 -6.58 -11.51 6.86
CA CYS A 483 -6.47 -12.01 8.22
C CYS A 483 -6.85 -13.49 8.32
N ALA A 484 -7.95 -13.89 7.67
CA ALA A 484 -8.41 -15.27 7.62
C ALA A 484 -7.37 -16.20 6.96
N VAL A 485 -6.81 -15.78 5.83
CA VAL A 485 -5.77 -16.55 5.13
C VAL A 485 -4.49 -16.62 5.95
N ALA A 486 -4.03 -15.52 6.53
CA ALA A 486 -2.86 -15.49 7.41
C ALA A 486 -3.05 -16.47 8.57
N HIS A 487 -4.21 -16.45 9.23
CA HIS A 487 -4.55 -17.36 10.32
C HIS A 487 -4.49 -18.84 9.90
N LYS A 488 -5.17 -19.21 8.80
CA LYS A 488 -5.19 -20.59 8.25
C LYS A 488 -3.81 -21.08 7.83
N MET A 489 -2.93 -20.16 7.44
CA MET A 489 -1.55 -20.45 7.03
C MET A 489 -0.54 -20.31 8.17
N LYS A 490 -0.98 -20.13 9.42
CA LYS A 490 -0.14 -19.94 10.63
C LYS A 490 0.81 -18.73 10.50
N ARG A 491 0.35 -17.63 9.87
CA ARG A 491 1.00 -16.33 9.93
C ARG A 491 0.32 -15.50 10.99
N ARG A 492 1.09 -14.63 11.64
CA ARG A 492 0.53 -13.59 12.51
C ARG A 492 -0.10 -12.51 11.66
N TYR A 493 -1.08 -11.79 12.18
CA TYR A 493 -1.71 -10.70 11.45
C TYR A 493 -2.17 -9.55 12.32
N ILE A 494 -2.25 -8.38 11.68
CA ILE A 494 -2.94 -7.19 12.18
C ILE A 494 -3.89 -6.76 11.06
N GLY A 495 -5.18 -6.75 11.36
CA GLY A 495 -6.22 -6.19 10.50
C GLY A 495 -6.71 -4.87 11.07
N ILE A 496 -6.89 -3.86 10.23
CA ILE A 496 -7.46 -2.56 10.62
C ILE A 496 -8.61 -2.24 9.69
N GLU A 497 -9.76 -1.85 10.26
CA GLU A 497 -10.95 -1.45 9.52
C GLU A 497 -11.70 -0.36 10.31
N GLN A 498 -12.15 0.69 9.62
CA GLN A 498 -12.87 1.78 10.29
C GLN A 498 -14.40 1.64 10.20
N MET A 499 -14.90 0.85 9.24
CA MET A 499 -16.33 0.74 8.98
C MET A 499 -17.01 -0.20 10.00
N ASP A 500 -18.24 0.10 10.38
CA ASP A 500 -18.99 -0.66 11.38
C ASP A 500 -19.21 -2.14 11.02
N TYR A 501 -19.09 -2.51 9.73
CA TYR A 501 -19.16 -3.91 9.34
C TYR A 501 -17.98 -4.76 9.85
N ILE A 502 -16.93 -4.16 10.40
CA ILE A 502 -15.85 -4.92 11.07
C ILE A 502 -16.41 -5.82 12.15
N GLU A 503 -17.45 -5.39 12.88
CA GLU A 503 -18.05 -6.16 13.96
C GLU A 503 -18.91 -7.31 13.43
N THR A 504 -19.71 -7.05 12.39
CA THR A 504 -20.70 -7.99 11.88
C THR A 504 -20.19 -8.91 10.77
N ILE A 505 -19.09 -8.54 10.11
CA ILE A 505 -18.51 -9.29 8.99
C ILE A 505 -17.11 -9.77 9.32
N THR A 506 -16.17 -8.84 9.55
CA THR A 506 -14.74 -9.16 9.68
C THR A 506 -14.46 -9.99 10.92
N LYS A 507 -14.96 -9.54 12.08
CA LYS A 507 -14.85 -10.23 13.37
C LYS A 507 -15.56 -11.60 13.31
N GLU A 508 -16.77 -11.65 12.77
CA GLU A 508 -17.54 -12.89 12.64
C GLU A 508 -16.86 -13.90 11.69
N ARG A 509 -16.24 -13.44 10.60
CA ARG A 509 -15.44 -14.30 9.74
C ARG A 509 -14.29 -14.96 10.51
N LEU A 510 -13.53 -14.16 11.28
CA LEU A 510 -12.39 -14.68 12.04
C LEU A 510 -12.83 -15.64 13.16
N LYS A 511 -13.98 -15.42 13.80
CA LYS A 511 -14.57 -16.39 14.75
C LYS A 511 -14.83 -17.72 14.06
N LYS A 512 -15.50 -17.72 12.89
CA LYS A 512 -15.75 -18.95 12.11
C LYS A 512 -14.46 -19.65 11.69
N VAL A 513 -13.40 -18.90 11.38
CA VAL A 513 -12.08 -19.47 11.10
C VAL A 513 -11.54 -20.18 12.35
N ILE A 514 -11.56 -19.56 13.53
CA ILE A 514 -11.13 -20.21 14.78
C ILE A 514 -11.97 -21.46 15.07
N GLU A 515 -13.26 -21.44 14.81
CA GLU A 515 -14.18 -22.57 14.96
C GLU A 515 -13.91 -23.70 13.95
N GLY A 516 -13.04 -23.46 12.95
CA GLY A 516 -12.62 -24.48 12.00
C GLY A 516 -13.48 -24.60 10.76
N GLU A 517 -13.99 -23.46 10.23
CA GLU A 517 -14.70 -23.49 8.96
C GLU A 517 -13.85 -24.14 7.85
N GLN A 518 -14.49 -24.92 6.96
CA GLN A 518 -13.82 -25.78 6.00
C GLN A 518 -13.86 -25.25 4.55
N GLY A 519 -14.26 -24.02 4.35
CA GLY A 519 -14.27 -23.35 3.04
C GLY A 519 -12.92 -22.77 2.64
N GLY A 520 -12.89 -22.04 1.53
CA GLY A 520 -11.70 -21.36 1.05
C GLY A 520 -10.48 -22.28 0.93
N ILE A 521 -9.39 -21.90 1.62
CA ILE A 521 -8.13 -22.67 1.61
C ILE A 521 -8.00 -23.67 2.76
N SER A 522 -8.99 -23.79 3.66
CA SER A 522 -8.90 -24.62 4.86
C SER A 522 -8.51 -26.08 4.57
N LYS A 523 -9.16 -26.69 3.57
CA LYS A 523 -8.86 -28.08 3.16
C LYS A 523 -7.44 -28.23 2.62
N LYS A 524 -6.96 -27.26 1.84
CA LYS A 524 -5.61 -27.29 1.24
C LYS A 524 -4.52 -27.27 2.31
N TYR A 525 -4.74 -26.53 3.41
CA TYR A 525 -3.80 -26.42 4.51
C TYR A 525 -4.09 -27.41 5.67
N GLY A 526 -5.11 -28.25 5.53
CA GLY A 526 -5.52 -29.16 6.60
C GLY A 526 -5.92 -28.42 7.89
N PHE A 527 -6.39 -27.19 7.75
CA PHE A 527 -6.77 -26.33 8.87
C PHE A 527 -8.07 -26.82 9.51
N LYS A 528 -8.06 -26.99 10.84
CA LYS A 528 -9.18 -27.54 11.61
C LYS A 528 -9.73 -26.59 12.67
N GLY A 529 -9.29 -25.33 12.63
CA GLY A 529 -9.62 -24.34 13.66
C GLY A 529 -8.54 -24.15 14.70
N GLY A 530 -8.85 -23.40 15.73
CA GLY A 530 -7.93 -23.01 16.81
C GLY A 530 -7.21 -21.70 16.53
N GLY A 531 -6.35 -21.31 17.47
CA GLY A 531 -5.69 -20.01 17.46
C GLY A 531 -6.53 -18.94 18.17
N ILE A 532 -5.96 -17.75 18.30
CA ILE A 532 -6.60 -16.61 18.96
C ILE A 532 -6.43 -15.32 18.16
N PHE A 533 -7.30 -14.36 18.39
CA PHE A 533 -7.08 -12.96 18.07
C PHE A 533 -7.70 -12.06 19.14
N VAL A 534 -7.15 -10.86 19.26
CA VAL A 534 -7.69 -9.79 20.10
C VAL A 534 -8.32 -8.74 19.19
N TYR A 535 -9.57 -8.41 19.46
CA TYR A 535 -10.29 -7.28 18.92
C TYR A 535 -10.15 -6.10 19.87
N ALA A 536 -9.95 -4.89 19.33
CA ALA A 536 -9.99 -3.64 20.08
C ALA A 536 -10.41 -2.49 19.16
N GLU A 537 -10.82 -1.37 19.76
CA GLU A 537 -11.25 -0.17 19.04
C GLU A 537 -10.43 1.04 19.47
N LEU A 538 -10.12 1.94 18.53
CA LEU A 538 -9.66 3.27 18.90
C LEU A 538 -10.81 3.98 19.62
N LYS A 539 -10.57 4.52 20.82
CA LYS A 539 -11.61 5.21 21.61
C LYS A 539 -12.04 6.48 20.88
N GLU A 540 -13.24 6.47 20.32
CA GLU A 540 -13.83 7.62 19.64
C GLU A 540 -14.27 8.69 20.66
N VAL A 541 -14.14 9.95 20.27
CA VAL A 541 -14.59 11.13 21.03
C VAL A 541 -15.37 12.03 20.07
N ASN A 542 -14.75 13.02 19.43
CA ASN A 542 -15.44 13.92 18.50
C ASN A 542 -16.00 13.19 17.26
N LEU A 543 -15.41 12.07 16.87
CA LEU A 543 -15.91 11.29 15.75
C LEU A 543 -17.33 10.73 16.01
N GLU A 544 -17.61 10.26 17.22
CA GLU A 544 -18.95 9.81 17.60
C GLU A 544 -19.96 10.96 17.54
N ILE A 545 -19.56 12.14 18.00
CA ILE A 545 -20.39 13.34 17.96
C ILE A 545 -20.66 13.77 16.52
N LYS A 546 -19.63 13.78 15.66
CA LYS A 546 -19.78 14.04 14.22
C LYS A 546 -20.77 13.05 13.57
N ARG A 547 -20.74 11.78 13.98
CA ARG A 547 -21.67 10.75 13.52
C ARG A 547 -23.12 11.06 13.96
N GLN A 548 -23.34 11.46 15.19
CA GLN A 548 -24.66 11.89 15.69
C GLN A 548 -25.20 13.10 14.91
N ILE A 549 -24.35 14.13 14.69
CA ILE A 549 -24.72 15.32 13.89
C ILE A 549 -25.07 14.90 12.44
N THR A 550 -24.29 14.04 11.84
CA THR A 550 -24.50 13.58 10.46
C THR A 550 -25.84 12.83 10.33
N ASN A 551 -26.23 12.07 11.33
CA ASN A 551 -27.47 11.31 11.35
C ASN A 551 -28.70 12.12 11.81
N ALA A 552 -28.54 13.35 12.29
CA ALA A 552 -29.64 14.20 12.74
C ALA A 552 -30.62 14.49 11.58
N ASN A 553 -31.90 14.53 11.88
CA ASN A 553 -32.95 14.70 10.89
C ASN A 553 -33.42 16.16 10.75
N SER A 554 -32.94 17.06 11.60
CA SER A 554 -33.31 18.48 11.58
C SER A 554 -32.18 19.38 12.09
N ALA A 555 -32.20 20.65 11.67
CA ALA A 555 -31.32 21.69 12.18
C ALA A 555 -31.37 21.83 13.70
N SER A 556 -32.56 21.74 14.26
CA SER A 556 -32.80 21.82 15.72
C SER A 556 -32.10 20.68 16.46
N GLU A 557 -32.11 19.46 15.88
CA GLU A 557 -31.43 18.31 16.44
C GLU A 557 -29.90 18.47 16.37
N CYS A 558 -29.36 18.93 15.22
CA CYS A 558 -27.94 19.24 15.07
C CYS A 558 -27.47 20.27 16.12
N LEU A 559 -28.21 21.36 16.25
CA LEU A 559 -27.90 22.41 17.23
C LEU A 559 -28.00 21.91 18.68
N LYS A 560 -28.98 21.05 18.98
CA LYS A 560 -29.14 20.44 20.30
C LYS A 560 -27.91 19.58 20.63
N ILE A 561 -27.51 18.69 19.72
CA ILE A 561 -26.31 17.87 19.88
C ILE A 561 -25.10 18.79 20.09
N PHE A 562 -24.92 19.78 19.24
CA PHE A 562 -23.80 20.72 19.31
C PHE A 562 -23.76 21.54 20.62
N LYS A 563 -24.91 22.02 21.12
CA LYS A 563 -25.02 22.80 22.37
C LYS A 563 -24.87 21.96 23.65
N THR A 564 -25.11 20.64 23.57
CA THR A 564 -24.92 19.74 24.72
C THR A 564 -23.46 19.31 24.87
N LEU A 565 -22.59 19.64 23.91
CA LEU A 565 -21.19 19.31 23.98
C LEU A 565 -20.52 20.08 25.10
N ASN A 566 -19.73 19.39 25.87
CA ASN A 566 -18.84 20.03 26.83
C ASN A 566 -17.85 20.93 26.06
N GLU A 567 -17.57 22.14 26.51
CA GLU A 567 -16.63 23.09 25.87
C GLU A 567 -15.28 22.46 25.53
N ARG A 568 -14.93 21.36 26.18
CA ARG A 568 -13.72 20.59 26.00
C ARG A 568 -13.62 19.93 24.60
N PHE A 569 -14.74 19.63 23.95
CA PHE A 569 -14.81 18.99 22.63
C PHE A 569 -14.89 19.98 21.47
N LEU A 570 -15.07 21.26 21.75
CA LEU A 570 -15.29 22.31 20.77
C LEU A 570 -14.01 23.07 20.39
N LYS A 571 -12.85 22.50 20.57
CA LYS A 571 -11.60 23.26 20.49
C LYS A 571 -10.99 23.44 19.09
N ARG A 572 -11.74 23.81 18.09
CA ARG A 572 -11.12 24.69 17.10
C ARG A 572 -11.03 26.08 17.72
N ALA A 573 -9.82 26.54 17.94
CA ALA A 573 -9.53 27.87 18.52
C ALA A 573 -10.14 29.06 17.74
N ASP A 574 -10.60 28.80 16.52
CA ASP A 574 -11.21 29.74 15.58
C ASP A 574 -12.74 29.61 15.47
N CYS A 575 -13.35 28.64 16.17
CA CYS A 575 -14.79 28.45 16.15
C CYS A 575 -15.47 29.45 17.07
N LYS A 576 -16.25 30.36 16.50
CA LYS A 576 -17.13 31.28 17.25
C LYS A 576 -18.51 30.61 17.32
N ILE A 577 -18.84 30.15 18.52
CA ILE A 577 -20.13 29.48 18.79
C ILE A 577 -21.32 30.40 18.44
N ASP A 578 -21.17 31.70 18.61
CA ASP A 578 -22.18 32.70 18.28
C ASP A 578 -22.51 32.77 16.78
N GLU A 579 -21.58 32.37 15.91
CA GLU A 579 -21.83 32.33 14.46
C GLU A 579 -22.67 31.11 14.06
N ILE A 580 -22.68 30.04 14.86
CA ILE A 580 -23.47 28.82 14.61
C ILE A 580 -24.95 28.97 14.98
N ASP A 581 -25.27 29.96 15.82
CA ASP A 581 -26.67 30.28 16.22
C ASP A 581 -27.24 31.50 15.47
N SER A 582 -26.56 31.97 14.45
CA SER A 582 -26.93 33.14 13.66
C SER A 582 -28.15 32.87 12.74
N GLU A 583 -28.89 33.90 12.39
CA GLU A 583 -29.95 33.81 11.36
C GLU A 583 -29.41 33.28 10.03
N GLU A 584 -28.18 33.61 9.69
CA GLU A 584 -27.51 33.13 8.47
C GLU A 584 -27.32 31.61 8.49
N PHE A 585 -26.92 31.03 9.63
CA PHE A 585 -26.81 29.57 9.77
C PHE A 585 -28.18 28.88 9.67
N GLN A 586 -29.23 29.46 10.27
CA GLN A 586 -30.58 28.88 10.25
C GLN A 586 -31.18 28.88 8.84
N ASN A 587 -30.75 29.78 7.95
CA ASN A 587 -31.20 29.87 6.56
C ASN A 587 -30.48 28.93 5.60
N LEU A 588 -29.43 28.21 6.06
CA LEU A 588 -28.72 27.22 5.27
C LEU A 588 -29.52 25.91 5.15
N ASP A 589 -29.25 25.14 4.09
CA ASP A 589 -29.80 23.78 4.02
C ASP A 589 -29.23 22.87 5.14
N LEU A 590 -29.95 21.82 5.48
CA LEU A 590 -29.58 20.92 6.58
C LEU A 590 -28.19 20.30 6.41
N ASN A 591 -27.79 19.98 5.18
CA ASN A 591 -26.49 19.34 4.93
C ASN A 591 -25.34 20.33 5.17
N GLU A 592 -25.55 21.61 4.78
CA GLU A 592 -24.57 22.65 5.04
C GLU A 592 -24.46 22.98 6.54
N GLN A 593 -25.59 22.98 7.25
CA GLN A 593 -25.61 23.13 8.70
C GLN A 593 -24.84 22.00 9.41
N LYS A 594 -25.09 20.74 9.02
CA LYS A 594 -24.35 19.57 9.52
C LYS A 594 -22.86 19.72 9.23
N ARG A 595 -22.50 20.12 8.01
CA ARG A 595 -21.12 20.33 7.61
C ARG A 595 -20.43 21.36 8.50
N ILE A 596 -21.08 22.50 8.74
CA ILE A 596 -20.53 23.56 9.60
C ILE A 596 -20.33 23.04 11.01
N CYS A 597 -21.33 22.39 11.61
CA CYS A 597 -21.20 21.81 12.94
C CYS A 597 -20.06 20.79 13.03
N CYS A 598 -19.96 19.88 12.08
CA CYS A 598 -18.89 18.87 12.07
C CYS A 598 -17.48 19.50 11.88
N THR A 599 -17.35 20.51 11.01
CA THR A 599 -16.06 21.18 10.78
C THR A 599 -15.64 22.09 11.92
N SER A 600 -16.55 22.43 12.82
CA SER A 600 -16.26 23.22 14.03
C SER A 600 -15.69 22.37 15.17
N LEU A 601 -15.78 21.04 15.08
CA LEU A 601 -15.17 20.13 16.04
C LEU A 601 -13.69 19.91 15.72
N ASP A 602 -12.84 19.91 16.74
CA ASP A 602 -11.40 19.68 16.56
C ASP A 602 -11.13 18.22 16.17
N SER A 603 -10.55 18.01 14.99
CA SER A 603 -10.19 16.67 14.52
C SER A 603 -9.04 16.03 15.31
N ASN A 604 -8.26 16.81 16.06
CA ASN A 604 -7.26 16.27 16.98
C ASN A 604 -7.90 15.45 18.11
N GLU A 605 -9.15 15.76 18.45
CA GLU A 605 -9.95 15.11 19.47
C GLU A 605 -10.95 14.09 18.91
N ASP A 606 -10.82 13.69 17.64
CA ASP A 606 -11.69 12.65 17.07
C ASP A 606 -11.53 11.30 17.77
N TYR A 607 -10.31 11.02 18.24
CA TYR A 607 -9.98 9.86 19.07
C TYR A 607 -9.20 10.30 20.32
N LEU A 608 -9.45 9.64 21.43
CA LEU A 608 -8.79 9.93 22.71
C LEU A 608 -7.28 9.67 22.61
N ASN A 609 -6.46 10.67 22.95
CA ASN A 609 -5.03 10.46 23.07
C ASN A 609 -4.70 9.54 24.26
N LEU A 610 -3.73 8.66 24.09
CA LEU A 610 -3.30 7.76 25.16
C LEU A 610 -2.79 8.52 26.39
N GLY A 611 -2.18 9.70 26.19
CA GLY A 611 -1.71 10.55 27.29
C GLY A 611 -2.83 11.14 28.17
N ASP A 612 -4.05 11.16 27.66
CA ASP A 612 -5.22 11.75 28.32
C ASP A 612 -6.16 10.70 28.92
N ILE A 613 -5.77 9.41 28.88
CA ILE A 613 -6.60 8.27 29.28
C ILE A 613 -7.03 8.30 30.76
N ASP A 614 -6.26 8.98 31.62
CA ASP A 614 -6.50 9.07 33.05
C ASP A 614 -7.45 10.21 33.44
N GLU A 615 -7.88 11.02 32.48
CA GLU A 615 -8.79 12.12 32.75
C GLU A 615 -10.21 11.61 33.01
N ASP A 616 -10.80 11.99 34.15
CA ASP A 616 -12.14 11.54 34.59
C ASP A 616 -13.25 11.77 33.56
N ALA A 617 -13.08 12.80 32.72
CA ALA A 617 -14.07 13.16 31.69
C ALA A 617 -14.31 12.07 30.62
N TRP A 618 -13.42 11.09 30.50
CA TRP A 618 -13.51 10.05 29.48
C TRP A 618 -14.18 8.77 29.96
N GLU A 619 -14.43 8.64 31.27
CA GLU A 619 -15.05 7.49 31.92
C GLU A 619 -14.41 6.14 31.52
N ILE A 620 -13.07 6.14 31.37
CA ILE A 620 -12.32 4.92 31.05
C ILE A 620 -12.09 4.13 32.34
N ASP A 621 -12.56 2.89 32.37
CA ASP A 621 -12.39 2.01 33.52
C ASP A 621 -10.93 1.57 33.70
N GLU A 622 -10.57 1.22 34.95
CA GLU A 622 -9.21 0.83 35.33
C GLU A 622 -8.69 -0.43 34.59
N ILE A 623 -9.59 -1.32 34.20
CA ILE A 623 -9.23 -2.53 33.45
C ILE A 623 -8.80 -2.14 32.03
N THR A 624 -9.54 -1.26 31.38
CA THR A 624 -9.21 -0.74 30.04
C THR A 624 -7.89 0.05 30.07
N LYS A 625 -7.63 0.87 31.12
CA LYS A 625 -6.34 1.54 31.31
C LYS A 625 -5.20 0.52 31.40
N LYS A 626 -5.34 -0.49 32.27
CA LYS A 626 -4.36 -1.59 32.40
C LYS A 626 -4.09 -2.30 31.08
N TYR A 627 -5.13 -2.58 30.28
CA TYR A 627 -4.96 -3.24 28.97
C TYR A 627 -4.19 -2.34 27.98
N ASN A 628 -4.41 -1.02 28.01
CA ASN A 628 -3.61 -0.09 27.21
C ASN A 628 -2.13 -0.08 27.64
N GLU A 629 -1.84 -0.08 28.93
CA GLU A 629 -0.47 -0.18 29.45
C GLU A 629 0.22 -1.45 28.94
N ILE A 630 -0.44 -2.60 29.07
CA ILE A 630 0.10 -3.89 28.62
C ILE A 630 0.27 -3.90 27.10
N PHE A 631 -0.72 -3.39 26.37
CA PHE A 631 -0.67 -3.39 24.90
C PHE A 631 0.47 -2.51 24.38
N TYR A 632 0.70 -1.32 24.96
CA TYR A 632 1.69 -0.36 24.49
C TYR A 632 3.08 -0.50 25.14
N SER A 633 3.24 -1.40 26.13
CA SER A 633 4.54 -1.75 26.71
C SER A 633 5.40 -2.56 25.71
#